data_d7f6193a39ae04972315060d6c452f35
#
_entry.id   d7f6193a39ae04972315060d6c452f35
#
_cell.length_a   1.000
_cell.length_b   1.000
_cell.length_c   1.000
_cell.angle_alpha   90.00
_cell.angle_beta   90.00
_cell.angle_gamma   90.00
#
_symmetry.space_group_name_H-M   'P 1'
#
loop_
_entity.id
_entity.type
_entity.pdbx_description
1 polymer ?
#
loop_
_entity_poly.entity_id
_entity_poly.type
_entity_poly.pdbx_seq_one_letter_code
_entity_poly.pdbx_strand_id
1 'polypeptide(L)'
;VLNLSAYESFFDERRPFFVAGRGLFQFDVNCNQVNCSSEGLYYSRRIGRTPQLAGTYGDTVAAQPTTILGAAKLLGQFGNGLTVGVLDATTERAASLGDTTYEPTTNFTVARVKQDLRNGNSSIGAIFTAVDRGQDRWTSPYLPSSAYVGGTDFRHRFLNNTYELAGSLDESRVNGAPSAILALQTNDVHEYQRPDAGLPLDSTRTSLGGDAEELKFDKIGGAHLLFESAYQRRSPGFEINDLGFLRRADQQSWSTWVGYFDRREHLFYKRFQWNNNWWQYWNTAGLAQEAAYNTNVQITLKNNWGWHMGGTLGQLGATYDDRSARGGPALRQDPYVAPWLSIGGDDRRALVPFFNVNYFSGDDGHTQSWNFSPEVDYKTAGRFSSSLSVGWSRNLAGNQWYGNFTDTAAVTHFTFAHLDQTTTSATLRLNYTFTPSVSLQVYAQPFVSKGTYSDLRQLSTDPRAPAYDARFAPYGDTALTNRPGGFSFQELQSNVVFRWEYKPGSTLFLVWNEGRQGSAAVDGANGFRDDVRDLIRLRPVNTFLLKMSYWLNR
;
A
#
# COMPACT_ATOMS: atom_id res chain seq x y z
N VAL A 1 9.49 -8.14 0.02
CA VAL A 1 8.39 -7.94 -0.96
C VAL A 1 9.00 -7.40 -2.24
N LEU A 2 8.84 -8.14 -3.34
CA LEU A 2 9.24 -7.68 -4.67
C LEU A 2 8.12 -6.76 -5.19
N ASN A 3 8.40 -5.45 -5.34
CA ASN A 3 7.47 -4.48 -5.91
C ASN A 3 7.87 -4.16 -7.35
N LEU A 4 7.06 -4.60 -8.31
CA LEU A 4 7.24 -4.30 -9.74
C LEU A 4 6.30 -3.19 -10.22
N SER A 5 5.43 -2.68 -9.33
CA SER A 5 4.50 -1.59 -9.65
C SER A 5 5.19 -0.22 -9.60
N ALA A 6 4.54 0.80 -10.18
CA ALA A 6 4.97 2.20 -10.07
C ALA A 6 4.70 2.81 -8.69
N TYR A 7 3.98 2.12 -7.80
CA TYR A 7 3.49 2.70 -6.55
C TYR A 7 4.31 2.28 -5.33
N GLU A 8 4.47 3.21 -4.38
CA GLU A 8 5.06 2.92 -3.08
C GLU A 8 4.19 1.93 -2.28
N SER A 9 4.84 0.99 -1.57
CA SER A 9 4.16 0.04 -0.69
C SER A 9 3.87 0.66 0.68
N PHE A 10 2.64 0.53 1.16
CA PHE A 10 2.27 0.94 2.52
C PHE A 10 2.64 -0.15 3.53
N PHE A 11 3.14 0.27 4.69
CA PHE A 11 3.45 -0.61 5.82
C PHE A 11 2.84 -0.08 7.12
N ASP A 12 2.20 -0.95 7.89
CA ASP A 12 1.65 -0.58 9.18
C ASP A 12 2.70 -0.12 10.19
N GLU A 13 2.33 0.86 11.02
CA GLU A 13 3.17 1.33 12.12
C GLU A 13 3.24 0.30 13.26
N ARG A 14 4.45 0.04 13.75
CA ARG A 14 4.70 -0.92 14.84
C ARG A 14 5.35 -0.30 16.08
N ARG A 15 5.83 0.93 16.00
CA ARG A 15 6.49 1.63 17.12
C ARG A 15 5.43 2.07 18.14
N PRO A 16 5.50 1.63 19.41
CA PRO A 16 4.44 1.85 20.41
C PRO A 16 4.06 3.33 20.60
N PHE A 17 5.05 4.22 20.55
CA PHE A 17 4.82 5.66 20.67
C PHE A 17 3.86 6.19 19.59
N PHE A 18 4.04 5.79 18.32
CA PHE A 18 3.21 6.25 17.21
C PHE A 18 1.88 5.50 17.12
N VAL A 19 1.82 4.25 17.59
CA VAL A 19 0.58 3.45 17.62
C VAL A 19 -0.41 3.98 18.66
N ALA A 20 0.07 4.39 19.85
CA ALA A 20 -0.79 4.90 20.90
C ALA A 20 -1.54 6.17 20.43
N GLY A 21 -2.89 6.17 20.48
CA GLY A 21 -3.72 7.29 20.03
C GLY A 21 -3.75 7.55 18.52
N ARG A 22 -3.27 6.59 17.70
CA ARG A 22 -3.22 6.71 16.24
C ARG A 22 -4.54 7.12 15.61
N GLY A 23 -5.67 6.61 16.13
CA GLY A 23 -6.99 6.89 15.56
C GLY A 23 -7.39 8.37 15.57
N LEU A 24 -6.84 9.19 16.49
CA LEU A 24 -7.09 10.62 16.48
C LEU A 24 -6.42 11.32 15.29
N PHE A 25 -5.20 10.93 14.94
CA PHE A 25 -4.44 11.52 13.82
C PHE A 25 -4.78 10.90 12.46
N GLN A 26 -5.59 9.84 12.44
CA GLN A 26 -6.02 9.24 11.19
C GLN A 26 -6.91 10.22 10.43
N PHE A 27 -6.54 10.48 9.18
CA PHE A 27 -7.27 11.32 8.26
C PHE A 27 -7.04 10.77 6.85
N ASP A 28 -7.99 9.95 6.41
CA ASP A 28 -7.91 9.23 5.16
C ASP A 28 -8.37 10.13 4.01
N VAL A 29 -7.70 10.05 2.88
CA VAL A 29 -8.03 10.78 1.64
C VAL A 29 -8.60 9.88 0.55
N ASN A 30 -8.72 8.59 0.83
CA ASN A 30 -9.30 7.60 -0.08
C ASN A 30 -9.72 6.35 0.71
N CYS A 31 -10.82 6.47 1.47
CA CYS A 31 -11.35 5.33 2.21
C CYS A 31 -12.89 5.32 2.18
N ASN A 32 -13.44 4.39 1.41
CA ASN A 32 -14.87 4.14 1.26
C ASN A 32 -15.12 2.63 1.19
N GLN A 33 -16.38 2.19 1.08
CA GLN A 33 -16.75 0.77 1.06
C GLN A 33 -16.24 0.00 -0.17
N VAL A 34 -15.93 0.70 -1.26
CA VAL A 34 -15.38 0.10 -2.48
C VAL A 34 -13.86 0.05 -2.43
N ASN A 35 -13.23 1.11 -1.94
CA ASN A 35 -11.79 1.25 -1.88
C ASN A 35 -11.35 1.93 -0.58
N CYS A 36 -10.40 1.32 0.11
CA CYS A 36 -9.73 1.94 1.25
C CYS A 36 -8.21 1.69 1.10
N SER A 37 -7.52 2.66 0.53
CA SER A 37 -6.15 2.50 0.03
C SER A 37 -5.06 2.79 1.07
N SER A 38 -5.42 3.12 2.31
CA SER A 38 -4.51 3.60 3.38
C SER A 38 -3.81 4.92 3.05
N GLU A 39 -4.27 5.65 2.03
CA GLU A 39 -3.80 7.00 1.72
C GLU A 39 -4.37 8.00 2.74
N GLY A 40 -3.53 8.92 3.23
CA GLY A 40 -3.94 9.86 4.28
C GLY A 40 -2.91 10.91 4.59
N LEU A 41 -3.36 11.98 5.26
CA LEU A 41 -2.54 13.17 5.55
C LEU A 41 -1.43 12.89 6.57
N TYR A 42 -1.51 11.81 7.34
CA TYR A 42 -0.50 11.43 8.32
C TYR A 42 -0.10 9.96 8.21
N TYR A 43 1.18 9.73 7.97
CA TYR A 43 1.83 8.43 7.93
C TYR A 43 3.10 8.45 8.78
N SER A 44 3.02 7.96 10.01
CA SER A 44 4.06 8.05 11.02
C SER A 44 5.41 7.46 10.60
N ARG A 45 5.42 6.51 9.65
CA ARG A 45 6.68 5.90 9.16
C ARG A 45 7.53 6.84 8.31
N ARG A 46 7.02 8.02 7.94
CA ARG A 46 7.84 9.10 7.37
C ARG A 46 8.86 9.64 8.39
N ILE A 47 8.50 9.61 9.69
CA ILE A 47 9.37 10.06 10.78
C ILE A 47 10.41 8.97 11.07
N GLY A 48 11.69 9.27 10.86
CA GLY A 48 12.77 8.33 11.03
C GLY A 48 12.88 7.28 9.92
N ARG A 49 12.46 7.60 8.70
CA ARG A 49 12.65 6.73 7.52
C ARG A 49 14.13 6.58 7.17
N THR A 50 14.44 5.64 6.31
CA THR A 50 15.77 5.52 5.69
C THR A 50 16.11 6.80 4.95
N PRO A 51 17.38 7.30 5.04
CA PRO A 51 17.80 8.51 4.37
C PRO A 51 17.51 8.50 2.87
N GLN A 52 16.85 9.55 2.38
CA GLN A 52 16.31 9.59 1.03
C GLN A 52 17.40 9.68 -0.06
N LEU A 53 18.54 10.30 0.26
CA LEU A 53 19.63 10.54 -0.68
C LEU A 53 20.79 9.54 -0.56
N ALA A 54 20.66 8.49 0.26
CA ALA A 54 21.68 7.46 0.40
C ALA A 54 22.04 6.82 -0.95
N GLY A 55 21.03 6.45 -1.75
CA GLY A 55 21.23 5.90 -3.09
C GLY A 55 21.81 6.90 -4.09
N THR A 56 21.43 8.18 -4.00
CA THR A 56 21.92 9.26 -4.87
C THR A 56 23.42 9.46 -4.72
N TYR A 57 23.93 9.36 -3.49
CA TYR A 57 25.34 9.55 -3.19
C TYR A 57 26.15 8.24 -3.07
N GLY A 58 25.53 7.10 -3.40
CA GLY A 58 26.21 5.80 -3.51
C GLY A 58 26.61 5.16 -2.18
N ASP A 59 26.02 5.57 -1.06
CA ASP A 59 26.29 4.98 0.25
C ASP A 59 25.30 3.88 0.59
N THR A 60 25.74 2.63 0.43
CA THR A 60 24.95 1.44 0.80
C THR A 60 24.91 1.16 2.31
N VAL A 61 25.79 1.78 3.09
CA VAL A 61 25.86 1.63 4.56
C VAL A 61 24.82 2.53 5.25
N ALA A 62 24.40 3.62 4.61
CA ALA A 62 23.36 4.53 5.11
C ALA A 62 21.92 3.94 5.06
N ALA A 63 21.77 2.64 4.87
CA ALA A 63 20.46 1.96 4.87
C ALA A 63 19.80 1.87 6.27
N GLN A 64 20.39 2.47 7.31
CA GLN A 64 19.81 2.53 8.65
C GLN A 64 18.76 3.64 8.73
N PRO A 65 17.65 3.41 9.44
CA PRO A 65 16.66 4.45 9.70
C PRO A 65 17.29 5.68 10.36
N THR A 66 16.82 6.88 9.98
CA THR A 66 17.27 8.13 10.59
C THR A 66 16.91 8.18 12.07
N THR A 67 17.85 8.57 12.92
CA THR A 67 17.63 8.66 14.38
C THR A 67 16.59 9.73 14.71
N ILE A 68 15.62 9.38 15.53
CA ILE A 68 14.68 10.34 16.13
C ILE A 68 15.35 10.91 17.39
N LEU A 69 15.73 12.20 17.37
CA LEU A 69 16.36 12.89 18.49
C LEU A 69 15.39 13.05 19.66
N GLY A 70 14.14 13.33 19.35
CA GLY A 70 13.07 13.46 20.33
C GLY A 70 11.70 13.46 19.66
N ALA A 71 10.69 13.02 20.42
CA ALA A 71 9.31 13.12 20.01
C ALA A 71 8.41 13.35 21.24
N ALA A 72 7.44 14.23 21.10
CA ALA A 72 6.43 14.52 22.11
C ALA A 72 5.04 14.35 21.52
N LYS A 73 4.10 13.85 22.33
CA LYS A 73 2.72 13.69 21.92
C LYS A 73 1.79 14.03 23.06
N LEU A 74 0.83 14.93 22.80
CA LEU A 74 -0.22 15.31 23.70
C LEU A 74 -1.57 14.89 23.11
N LEU A 75 -2.38 14.20 23.90
CA LEU A 75 -3.74 13.80 23.55
C LEU A 75 -4.67 14.24 24.65
N GLY A 76 -5.75 14.93 24.31
CA GLY A 76 -6.77 15.38 25.26
C GLY A 76 -8.17 15.13 24.72
N GLN A 77 -9.04 14.59 25.58
CA GLN A 77 -10.47 14.47 25.30
C GLN A 77 -11.22 15.14 26.44
N PHE A 78 -12.09 16.07 26.10
CA PHE A 78 -12.86 16.90 27.05
C PHE A 78 -14.31 16.43 27.09
N GLY A 79 -14.96 16.62 28.24
CA GLY A 79 -16.33 16.16 28.45
C GLY A 79 -17.39 16.84 27.55
N ASN A 80 -17.07 17.95 26.90
CA ASN A 80 -17.92 18.63 25.91
C ASN A 80 -17.82 18.07 24.50
N GLY A 81 -17.11 16.93 24.30
CA GLY A 81 -16.92 16.30 23.01
C GLY A 81 -15.74 16.82 22.17
N LEU A 82 -14.97 17.77 22.75
CA LEU A 82 -13.74 18.25 22.11
C LEU A 82 -12.60 17.24 22.29
N THR A 83 -11.92 16.88 21.20
CA THR A 83 -10.72 16.06 21.21
C THR A 83 -9.60 16.81 20.51
N VAL A 84 -8.42 16.86 21.14
CA VAL A 84 -7.23 17.57 20.63
C VAL A 84 -6.04 16.62 20.67
N GLY A 85 -5.24 16.61 19.62
CA GLY A 85 -3.98 15.91 19.56
C GLY A 85 -2.89 16.76 18.92
N VAL A 86 -1.71 16.73 19.52
CA VAL A 86 -0.51 17.34 18.94
C VAL A 86 0.63 16.32 19.05
N LEU A 87 1.36 16.17 17.97
CA LEU A 87 2.58 15.38 17.90
C LEU A 87 3.65 16.25 17.27
N ASP A 88 4.83 16.24 17.88
CA ASP A 88 6.03 16.87 17.34
C ASP A 88 7.19 15.89 17.43
N ALA A 89 8.02 15.82 16.40
CA ALA A 89 9.19 14.96 16.36
C ALA A 89 10.31 15.59 15.55
N THR A 90 11.54 15.42 16.01
CA THR A 90 12.73 15.90 15.30
C THR A 90 13.68 14.74 15.05
N THR A 91 14.16 14.62 13.80
CA THR A 91 15.16 13.63 13.39
C THR A 91 16.54 14.23 13.24
N GLU A 92 17.56 13.41 13.46
CA GLU A 92 18.95 13.77 13.29
C GLU A 92 19.33 13.91 11.81
N ARG A 93 20.34 14.73 11.54
CA ARG A 93 21.01 14.78 10.25
C ARG A 93 21.77 13.48 10.01
N ALA A 94 21.49 12.79 8.90
CA ALA A 94 22.29 11.65 8.46
C ALA A 94 23.30 12.08 7.40
N ALA A 95 24.59 11.79 7.62
CA ALA A 95 25.67 12.18 6.72
C ALA A 95 26.77 11.11 6.66
N SER A 96 27.57 11.13 5.57
CA SER A 96 28.78 10.32 5.46
C SER A 96 29.91 10.84 6.37
N LEU A 97 30.97 10.03 6.49
CA LEU A 97 32.22 10.46 7.13
C LEU A 97 32.88 11.69 6.43
N GLY A 98 32.59 11.89 5.14
CA GLY A 98 33.02 13.05 4.36
C GLY A 98 32.06 14.23 4.39
N ASP A 99 31.12 14.28 5.34
CA ASP A 99 30.12 15.33 5.55
C ASP A 99 29.10 15.54 4.42
N THR A 100 28.91 14.54 3.52
CA THR A 100 27.82 14.55 2.54
C THR A 100 26.52 14.20 3.25
N THR A 101 25.55 15.11 3.22
CA THR A 101 24.25 14.90 3.89
C THR A 101 23.32 14.03 3.03
N TYR A 102 22.82 12.95 3.58
CA TYR A 102 21.84 12.04 2.97
C TYR A 102 20.41 12.33 3.39
N GLU A 103 20.21 12.83 4.61
CA GLU A 103 18.94 13.32 5.15
C GLU A 103 19.24 14.52 6.06
N PRO A 104 18.55 15.67 5.88
CA PRO A 104 18.76 16.82 6.74
C PRO A 104 18.07 16.62 8.10
N THR A 105 18.49 17.36 9.12
CA THR A 105 17.68 17.50 10.34
C THR A 105 16.30 17.97 9.96
N THR A 106 15.29 17.24 10.40
CA THR A 106 13.90 17.49 10.00
C THR A 106 13.00 17.53 11.22
N ASN A 107 12.15 18.56 11.31
CA ASN A 107 11.05 18.64 12.26
C ASN A 107 9.75 18.24 11.59
N PHE A 108 8.93 17.48 12.32
CA PHE A 108 7.62 16.98 11.91
C PHE A 108 6.60 17.36 12.96
N THR A 109 5.57 18.11 12.58
CA THR A 109 4.46 18.51 13.46
C THR A 109 3.14 18.00 12.90
N VAL A 110 2.29 17.47 13.77
CA VAL A 110 0.90 17.11 13.47
C VAL A 110 0.01 17.69 14.55
N ALA A 111 -1.02 18.42 14.16
CA ALA A 111 -2.05 18.93 15.06
C ALA A 111 -3.43 18.50 14.56
N ARG A 112 -4.27 17.97 15.45
CA ARG A 112 -5.62 17.52 15.16
C ARG A 112 -6.59 18.08 16.20
N VAL A 113 -7.68 18.63 15.74
CA VAL A 113 -8.83 19.02 16.59
C VAL A 113 -10.09 18.39 16.01
N LYS A 114 -10.95 17.87 16.88
CA LYS A 114 -12.25 17.33 16.50
C LYS A 114 -13.27 17.66 17.55
N GLN A 115 -14.42 18.17 17.14
CA GLN A 115 -15.56 18.46 17.99
C GLN A 115 -16.70 17.51 17.63
N ASP A 116 -17.08 16.67 18.58
CA ASP A 116 -18.31 15.90 18.49
C ASP A 116 -19.50 16.77 18.94
N LEU A 117 -20.57 16.72 18.17
CA LEU A 117 -21.80 17.47 18.34
C LEU A 117 -23.00 16.51 18.38
N ARG A 118 -24.12 16.95 18.99
CA ARG A 118 -25.36 16.16 18.99
C ARG A 118 -25.17 14.73 19.52
N ASN A 119 -24.44 14.59 20.64
CA ASN A 119 -24.12 13.31 21.28
C ASN A 119 -23.37 12.35 20.32
N GLY A 120 -22.44 12.88 19.52
CA GLY A 120 -21.63 12.11 18.58
C GLY A 120 -22.30 11.80 17.23
N ASN A 121 -23.55 12.27 17.00
CA ASN A 121 -24.23 12.10 15.72
C ASN A 121 -23.71 13.05 14.63
N SER A 122 -23.03 14.10 15.01
CA SER A 122 -22.34 15.01 14.10
C SER A 122 -20.95 15.29 14.62
N SER A 123 -20.02 15.56 13.73
CA SER A 123 -18.68 16.00 14.10
C SER A 123 -18.11 16.93 13.03
N ILE A 124 -17.23 17.81 13.48
CA ILE A 124 -16.38 18.64 12.62
C ILE A 124 -14.97 18.54 13.14
N GLY A 125 -13.99 18.53 12.25
CA GLY A 125 -12.60 18.42 12.63
C GLY A 125 -11.68 19.18 11.69
N ALA A 126 -10.44 19.38 12.15
CA ALA A 126 -9.36 19.93 11.33
C ALA A 126 -8.04 19.25 11.69
N ILE A 127 -7.20 19.03 10.70
CA ILE A 127 -5.83 18.53 10.85
C ILE A 127 -4.86 19.50 10.19
N PHE A 128 -3.69 19.61 10.77
CA PHE A 128 -2.56 20.31 10.15
C PHE A 128 -1.31 19.47 10.30
N THR A 129 -0.54 19.35 9.23
CA THR A 129 0.78 18.70 9.23
C THR A 129 1.82 19.65 8.67
N ALA A 130 3.01 19.66 9.27
CA ALA A 130 4.14 20.46 8.84
C ALA A 130 5.42 19.64 8.86
N VAL A 131 6.24 19.83 7.85
CA VAL A 131 7.59 19.28 7.76
C VAL A 131 8.54 20.42 7.39
N ASP A 132 9.56 20.65 8.23
CA ASP A 132 10.58 21.67 8.02
C ASP A 132 11.97 21.02 8.05
N ARG A 133 12.78 21.28 7.02
CA ARG A 133 14.10 20.66 6.83
C ARG A 133 15.23 21.69 6.93
N GLY A 134 16.22 21.41 7.77
CA GLY A 134 17.47 22.14 7.85
C GLY A 134 18.36 21.82 6.65
N GLN A 135 18.06 22.38 5.49
CA GLN A 135 18.73 22.07 4.24
C GLN A 135 20.15 22.61 4.15
N ASP A 136 20.97 21.90 3.39
CA ASP A 136 22.31 22.31 2.98
C ASP A 136 22.51 22.14 1.46
N ARG A 137 23.74 22.37 0.98
CA ARG A 137 24.08 22.26 -0.45
C ARG A 137 23.85 20.87 -1.05
N TRP A 138 23.84 19.80 -0.21
CA TRP A 138 23.67 18.42 -0.66
C TRP A 138 22.22 18.01 -0.79
N THR A 139 21.36 18.56 0.06
CA THR A 139 19.94 18.18 0.17
C THR A 139 19.01 19.12 -0.60
N SER A 140 19.35 20.42 -0.66
CA SER A 140 18.53 21.46 -1.32
C SER A 140 18.19 21.17 -2.79
N PRO A 141 19.07 20.58 -3.63
CA PRO A 141 18.72 20.28 -5.01
C PRO A 141 17.70 19.14 -5.20
N TYR A 142 17.50 18.30 -4.18
CA TYR A 142 16.74 17.06 -4.30
C TYR A 142 15.50 16.99 -3.40
N LEU A 143 15.55 17.62 -2.23
CA LEU A 143 14.48 17.53 -1.23
C LEU A 143 13.77 18.88 -1.08
N PRO A 144 12.43 18.88 -0.86
CA PRO A 144 11.71 20.08 -0.46
C PRO A 144 12.25 20.68 0.85
N SER A 145 12.24 22.00 0.97
CA SER A 145 12.63 22.69 2.22
C SER A 145 11.53 22.60 3.28
N SER A 146 10.27 22.67 2.85
CA SER A 146 9.12 22.56 3.74
C SER A 146 7.91 21.99 3.02
N ALA A 147 7.02 21.34 3.79
CA ALA A 147 5.74 20.84 3.31
C ALA A 147 4.66 21.07 4.38
N TYR A 148 3.55 21.66 3.98
CA TYR A 148 2.42 21.97 4.84
C TYR A 148 1.15 21.40 4.25
N VAL A 149 0.33 20.74 5.08
CA VAL A 149 -0.98 20.22 4.66
C VAL A 149 -2.01 20.60 5.71
N GLY A 150 -3.13 21.18 5.27
CA GLY A 150 -4.32 21.42 6.08
C GLY A 150 -5.48 20.61 5.58
N GLY A 151 -6.25 20.03 6.48
CA GLY A 151 -7.48 19.30 6.15
C GLY A 151 -8.60 19.62 7.12
N THR A 152 -9.83 19.63 6.61
CA THR A 152 -11.05 19.75 7.43
C THR A 152 -11.98 18.60 7.08
N ASP A 153 -12.67 18.05 8.07
CA ASP A 153 -13.65 16.99 7.89
C ASP A 153 -14.94 17.26 8.66
N PHE A 154 -16.02 16.74 8.13
CA PHE A 154 -17.32 16.75 8.81
C PHE A 154 -18.02 15.40 8.65
N ARG A 155 -18.91 15.14 9.59
CA ARG A 155 -19.85 14.01 9.55
C ARG A 155 -21.17 14.43 10.17
N HIS A 156 -22.28 14.06 9.53
CA HIS A 156 -23.62 14.35 9.99
C HIS A 156 -24.56 13.17 9.81
N ARG A 157 -25.08 12.63 10.91
CA ARG A 157 -26.11 11.58 10.92
C ARG A 157 -27.49 12.16 11.10
N PHE A 158 -28.44 11.68 10.35
CA PHE A 158 -29.83 12.18 10.37
C PHE A 158 -30.85 11.06 10.16
N LEU A 159 -32.14 11.38 10.26
CA LEU A 159 -33.26 10.43 10.20
C LEU A 159 -33.03 9.21 11.12
N ASN A 160 -32.90 9.50 12.43
CA ASN A 160 -32.62 8.48 13.46
C ASN A 160 -31.34 7.68 13.20
N ASN A 161 -30.29 8.36 12.74
CA ASN A 161 -28.99 7.77 12.38
C ASN A 161 -29.09 6.70 11.28
N THR A 162 -30.13 6.77 10.44
CA THR A 162 -30.26 5.87 9.29
C THR A 162 -29.37 6.28 8.14
N TYR A 163 -29.12 7.58 7.99
CA TYR A 163 -28.29 8.15 6.93
C TYR A 163 -27.14 8.95 7.51
N GLU A 164 -26.02 8.97 6.79
CA GLU A 164 -24.84 9.76 7.10
C GLU A 164 -24.41 10.56 5.87
N LEU A 165 -24.04 11.82 6.08
CA LEU A 165 -23.31 12.63 5.12
C LEU A 165 -21.96 12.97 5.76
N ALA A 166 -20.88 12.67 5.05
CA ALA A 166 -19.51 12.94 5.50
C ALA A 166 -18.68 13.51 4.35
N GLY A 167 -17.64 14.26 4.68
CA GLY A 167 -16.74 14.77 3.65
C GLY A 167 -15.51 15.44 4.25
N SER A 168 -14.53 15.71 3.38
CA SER A 168 -13.32 16.47 3.70
C SER A 168 -12.94 17.45 2.59
N LEU A 169 -12.17 18.47 2.99
CA LEU A 169 -11.50 19.41 2.10
C LEU A 169 -10.06 19.57 2.59
N ASP A 170 -9.11 19.36 1.72
CA ASP A 170 -7.70 19.30 2.05
C ASP A 170 -6.90 20.16 1.08
N GLU A 171 -5.85 20.82 1.60
CA GLU A 171 -4.96 21.66 0.82
C GLU A 171 -3.51 21.34 1.19
N SER A 172 -2.63 21.25 0.21
CA SER A 172 -1.20 20.99 0.38
C SER A 172 -0.34 22.05 -0.29
N ARG A 173 0.81 22.34 0.31
CA ARG A 173 1.85 23.19 -0.27
C ARG A 173 3.23 22.70 0.13
N VAL A 174 4.04 22.43 -0.88
CA VAL A 174 5.44 22.00 -0.75
C VAL A 174 6.33 23.09 -1.37
N ASN A 175 7.39 23.49 -0.67
CA ASN A 175 8.34 24.51 -1.14
C ASN A 175 9.75 23.90 -1.22
N GLY A 176 10.56 24.39 -2.17
CA GLY A 176 11.92 23.91 -2.35
C GLY A 176 12.67 24.62 -3.47
N ALA A 177 13.90 24.21 -3.70
CA ALA A 177 14.65 24.66 -4.86
C ALA A 177 13.95 24.21 -6.16
N PRO A 178 14.12 24.92 -7.29
CA PRO A 178 13.48 24.55 -8.55
C PRO A 178 13.72 23.09 -8.97
N SER A 179 14.91 22.56 -8.75
CA SER A 179 15.25 21.17 -9.06
C SER A 179 14.48 20.15 -8.20
N ALA A 180 14.31 20.44 -6.90
CA ALA A 180 13.53 19.59 -6.00
C ALA A 180 12.03 19.60 -6.38
N ILE A 181 11.48 20.77 -6.74
CA ILE A 181 10.09 20.89 -7.19
C ILE A 181 9.90 20.26 -8.58
N LEU A 182 10.88 20.33 -9.46
CA LEU A 182 10.84 19.63 -10.75
C LEU A 182 10.82 18.10 -10.53
N ALA A 183 11.62 17.59 -9.59
CA ALA A 183 11.62 16.18 -9.23
C ALA A 183 10.24 15.71 -8.71
N LEU A 184 9.52 16.54 -7.95
CA LEU A 184 8.13 16.26 -7.56
C LEU A 184 7.19 16.25 -8.77
N GLN A 185 7.27 17.23 -9.67
CA GLN A 185 6.43 17.27 -10.87
C GLN A 185 6.61 16.02 -11.74
N THR A 186 7.80 15.41 -11.74
CA THR A 186 8.16 14.30 -12.63
C THR A 186 8.17 12.92 -11.96
N ASN A 187 7.85 12.84 -10.66
CA ASN A 187 7.79 11.55 -9.96
C ASN A 187 6.52 10.76 -10.33
N ASP A 188 6.46 9.49 -9.89
CA ASP A 188 5.35 8.56 -10.18
C ASP A 188 3.97 9.03 -9.63
N VAL A 189 3.96 9.97 -8.66
CA VAL A 189 2.72 10.53 -8.09
C VAL A 189 2.09 11.54 -9.04
N HIS A 190 2.89 12.40 -9.69
CA HIS A 190 2.43 13.57 -10.44
C HIS A 190 2.53 13.41 -11.96
N GLU A 191 3.68 12.95 -12.47
CA GLU A 191 3.96 12.70 -13.89
C GLU A 191 3.54 13.82 -14.86
N TYR A 192 3.90 15.08 -14.55
CA TYR A 192 3.62 16.23 -15.42
C TYR A 192 4.31 16.15 -16.79
N GLN A 193 5.42 15.39 -16.89
CA GLN A 193 6.19 15.21 -18.12
C GLN A 193 5.47 14.36 -19.18
N ARG A 194 4.36 13.72 -18.86
CA ARG A 194 3.61 12.93 -19.85
C ARG A 194 3.17 13.80 -21.01
N PRO A 195 3.39 13.35 -22.25
CA PRO A 195 3.07 14.16 -23.45
C PRO A 195 1.57 14.44 -23.60
N ASP A 196 0.71 13.64 -22.97
CA ASP A 196 -0.75 13.72 -23.03
C ASP A 196 -1.40 14.16 -21.70
N ALA A 197 -0.61 14.59 -20.72
CA ALA A 197 -1.14 15.05 -19.43
C ALA A 197 -1.89 16.40 -19.54
N GLY A 198 -1.52 17.24 -20.50
CA GLY A 198 -2.03 18.59 -20.57
C GLY A 198 -1.60 19.50 -19.41
N LEU A 199 -0.62 19.07 -18.62
CA LEU A 199 -0.08 19.78 -17.46
C LEU A 199 1.22 20.51 -17.84
N PRO A 200 1.38 21.80 -17.48
CA PRO A 200 2.62 22.52 -17.78
C PRO A 200 3.74 22.07 -16.85
N LEU A 201 4.74 21.38 -17.40
CA LEU A 201 6.00 21.11 -16.70
C LEU A 201 6.79 22.42 -16.61
N ASP A 202 7.10 22.85 -15.38
CA ASP A 202 7.80 24.13 -15.13
C ASP A 202 9.03 23.92 -14.26
N SER A 203 10.21 24.01 -14.88
CA SER A 203 11.51 23.82 -14.21
C SER A 203 11.92 25.01 -13.32
N THR A 204 11.17 26.11 -13.30
CA THR A 204 11.47 27.30 -12.51
C THR A 204 10.65 27.41 -11.23
N ARG A 205 9.65 26.55 -11.04
CA ARG A 205 8.82 26.55 -9.84
C ARG A 205 9.62 26.30 -8.57
N THR A 206 9.32 27.07 -7.54
CA THR A 206 9.83 26.89 -6.18
C THR A 206 8.79 26.34 -5.21
N SER A 207 7.59 26.07 -5.69
CA SER A 207 6.52 25.42 -4.90
C SER A 207 5.60 24.60 -5.77
N LEU A 208 5.05 23.51 -5.17
CA LEU A 208 3.95 22.73 -5.70
C LEU A 208 2.82 22.76 -4.69
N GLY A 209 1.59 22.97 -5.14
CA GLY A 209 0.42 22.99 -4.27
C GLY A 209 -0.82 22.46 -4.97
N GLY A 210 -1.74 21.93 -4.19
CA GLY A 210 -2.99 21.38 -4.68
C GLY A 210 -3.98 21.08 -3.58
N ASP A 211 -5.14 20.64 -4.00
CA ASP A 211 -6.31 20.38 -3.18
C ASP A 211 -6.81 18.95 -3.36
N ALA A 212 -7.50 18.44 -2.32
CA ALA A 212 -8.28 17.21 -2.40
C ALA A 212 -9.63 17.38 -1.71
N GLU A 213 -10.61 16.67 -2.18
CA GLU A 213 -11.96 16.69 -1.64
C GLU A 213 -12.61 15.32 -1.66
N GLU A 214 -13.42 15.04 -0.64
CA GLU A 214 -14.24 13.84 -0.54
C GLU A 214 -15.65 14.22 -0.08
N LEU A 215 -16.66 13.60 -0.69
CA LEU A 215 -18.04 13.66 -0.24
C LEU A 215 -18.65 12.26 -0.28
N LYS A 216 -19.21 11.81 0.86
CA LYS A 216 -19.86 10.50 1.02
C LYS A 216 -21.29 10.68 1.50
N PHE A 217 -22.18 9.90 0.90
CA PHE A 217 -23.56 9.76 1.32
C PHE A 217 -23.89 8.30 1.56
N ASP A 218 -24.28 7.97 2.78
CA ASP A 218 -24.45 6.61 3.26
C ASP A 218 -25.83 6.35 3.82
N LYS A 219 -26.35 5.18 3.56
CA LYS A 219 -27.39 4.58 4.37
C LYS A 219 -26.76 3.54 5.30
N ILE A 220 -26.58 3.91 6.56
CA ILE A 220 -25.90 3.09 7.58
C ILE A 220 -26.87 2.31 8.48
N GLY A 221 -28.15 2.64 8.43
CA GLY A 221 -29.21 1.99 9.23
C GLY A 221 -30.22 1.23 8.38
N GLY A 222 -30.88 0.24 9.01
CA GLY A 222 -31.90 -0.58 8.38
C GLY A 222 -31.63 -2.08 8.50
N ALA A 223 -32.66 -2.89 8.19
CA ALA A 223 -32.59 -4.34 8.40
C ALA A 223 -31.79 -5.08 7.32
N HIS A 224 -31.94 -4.65 6.07
CA HIS A 224 -31.47 -5.44 4.93
C HIS A 224 -30.64 -4.64 3.94
N LEU A 225 -31.05 -3.43 3.54
CA LEU A 225 -30.39 -2.67 2.49
C LEU A 225 -29.58 -1.51 3.07
N LEU A 226 -28.27 -1.53 2.80
CA LEU A 226 -27.34 -0.46 3.07
C LEU A 226 -26.69 -0.01 1.75
N PHE A 227 -26.23 1.23 1.69
CA PHE A 227 -25.46 1.71 0.54
C PHE A 227 -24.52 2.85 0.95
N GLU A 228 -23.51 3.05 0.15
CA GLU A 228 -22.62 4.21 0.16
C GLU A 228 -22.45 4.70 -1.28
N SER A 229 -22.43 6.02 -1.46
CA SER A 229 -21.98 6.66 -2.69
C SER A 229 -20.96 7.72 -2.33
N ALA A 230 -19.76 7.63 -2.91
CA ALA A 230 -18.63 8.49 -2.62
C ALA A 230 -18.08 9.12 -3.89
N TYR A 231 -17.82 10.43 -3.83
CA TYR A 231 -17.06 11.17 -4.82
C TYR A 231 -15.77 11.68 -4.19
N GLN A 232 -14.67 11.58 -4.92
CA GLN A 232 -13.35 12.05 -4.50
C GLN A 232 -12.65 12.74 -5.65
N ARG A 233 -11.86 13.76 -5.34
CA ARG A 233 -10.99 14.44 -6.30
C ARG A 233 -9.68 14.81 -5.64
N ARG A 234 -8.60 14.68 -6.39
CA ARG A 234 -7.24 15.14 -6.04
C ARG A 234 -6.68 15.89 -7.23
N SER A 235 -6.32 17.14 -7.03
CA SER A 235 -5.74 17.98 -8.09
C SER A 235 -4.34 17.50 -8.47
N PRO A 236 -3.82 17.86 -9.66
CA PRO A 236 -2.51 17.41 -10.12
C PRO A 236 -1.36 17.78 -9.18
N GLY A 237 -1.44 18.92 -8.49
CA GLY A 237 -0.39 19.39 -7.58
C GLY A 237 -0.56 18.98 -6.12
N PHE A 238 -1.56 18.19 -5.78
CA PHE A 238 -1.77 17.73 -4.40
C PHE A 238 -0.66 16.77 -3.97
N GLU A 239 0.16 17.18 -2.99
CA GLU A 239 1.33 16.43 -2.51
C GLU A 239 1.38 16.40 -0.99
N ILE A 240 1.39 15.19 -0.41
CA ILE A 240 1.38 14.98 1.04
C ILE A 240 2.47 14.01 1.51
N ASN A 241 3.31 13.47 0.63
CA ASN A 241 4.23 12.37 0.95
C ASN A 241 5.40 12.74 1.87
N ASP A 242 5.55 14.01 2.23
CA ASP A 242 6.52 14.41 3.24
C ASP A 242 6.18 13.88 4.64
N LEU A 243 4.89 13.84 5.01
CA LEU A 243 4.40 13.28 6.29
C LEU A 243 3.15 12.40 6.12
N GLY A 244 2.49 12.44 4.98
CA GLY A 244 1.37 11.59 4.61
C GLY A 244 1.76 10.41 3.72
N PHE A 245 0.75 9.77 3.14
CA PHE A 245 0.91 8.72 2.14
C PHE A 245 -0.07 8.93 1.00
N LEU A 246 0.44 9.09 -0.21
CA LEU A 246 -0.31 9.27 -1.45
C LEU A 246 0.40 8.53 -2.57
N ARG A 247 -0.31 7.67 -3.28
CA ARG A 247 0.24 6.95 -4.43
C ARG A 247 0.05 7.70 -5.74
N ARG A 248 -0.99 8.54 -5.81
CA ARG A 248 -1.38 9.20 -7.05
C ARG A 248 -2.12 10.51 -6.81
N ALA A 249 -1.68 11.57 -7.43
CA ALA A 249 -2.40 12.82 -7.67
C ALA A 249 -3.15 12.78 -9.03
N ASP A 250 -3.76 13.86 -9.45
CA ASP A 250 -4.48 13.98 -10.73
C ASP A 250 -5.51 12.86 -10.94
N GLN A 251 -6.43 12.72 -9.99
CA GLN A 251 -7.46 11.69 -10.05
C GLN A 251 -8.79 12.16 -9.48
N GLN A 252 -9.86 11.76 -10.11
CA GLN A 252 -11.22 11.85 -9.62
C GLN A 252 -11.80 10.43 -9.59
N SER A 253 -12.72 10.19 -8.68
CA SER A 253 -13.42 8.91 -8.62
C SER A 253 -14.86 9.08 -8.17
N TRP A 254 -15.71 8.23 -8.70
CA TRP A 254 -17.03 7.97 -8.16
C TRP A 254 -17.16 6.49 -7.87
N SER A 255 -17.57 6.16 -6.65
CA SER A 255 -17.82 4.80 -6.25
C SER A 255 -19.20 4.68 -5.60
N THR A 256 -19.84 3.53 -5.79
CA THR A 256 -21.11 3.20 -5.15
C THR A 256 -21.08 1.75 -4.72
N TRP A 257 -21.39 1.51 -3.47
CA TRP A 257 -21.63 0.20 -2.91
C TRP A 257 -23.09 0.04 -2.51
N VAL A 258 -23.68 -1.13 -2.79
CA VAL A 258 -25.00 -1.52 -2.33
C VAL A 258 -24.91 -2.92 -1.74
N GLY A 259 -25.22 -3.04 -0.44
CA GLY A 259 -25.21 -4.30 0.29
C GLY A 259 -26.60 -4.73 0.71
N TYR A 260 -26.97 -5.97 0.40
CA TYR A 260 -28.15 -6.64 0.95
C TYR A 260 -27.70 -7.63 2.03
N PHE A 261 -28.33 -7.56 3.20
CA PHE A 261 -27.99 -8.37 4.36
C PHE A 261 -29.21 -9.16 4.83
N ASP A 262 -29.07 -10.45 4.95
CA ASP A 262 -30.00 -11.27 5.70
C ASP A 262 -29.29 -11.94 6.88
N ARG A 263 -29.66 -11.50 8.08
CA ARG A 263 -29.09 -11.96 9.35
C ARG A 263 -29.97 -12.96 10.06
N ARG A 264 -31.05 -13.40 9.41
CA ARG A 264 -31.96 -14.43 9.93
C ARG A 264 -31.42 -15.80 9.55
N GLU A 265 -31.62 -16.77 10.44
CA GLU A 265 -31.28 -18.14 10.14
C GLU A 265 -32.34 -18.75 9.23
N HIS A 266 -31.91 -19.34 8.13
CA HIS A 266 -32.71 -20.02 7.14
C HIS A 266 -32.40 -21.52 7.07
N LEU A 267 -32.97 -22.23 6.09
CA LEU A 267 -32.86 -23.69 5.96
C LEU A 267 -31.41 -24.19 5.94
N PHE A 268 -30.49 -23.47 5.26
CA PHE A 268 -29.10 -23.91 5.06
C PHE A 268 -28.04 -22.87 5.49
N TYR A 269 -28.41 -21.60 5.73
CA TYR A 269 -27.46 -20.57 6.16
C TYR A 269 -27.91 -19.83 7.43
N LYS A 270 -26.96 -19.22 8.11
CA LYS A 270 -27.14 -18.33 9.27
C LYS A 270 -27.07 -16.86 8.89
N ARG A 271 -26.24 -16.55 7.91
CA ARG A 271 -26.04 -15.19 7.40
C ARG A 271 -25.85 -15.25 5.90
N PHE A 272 -26.42 -14.28 5.23
CA PHE A 272 -26.25 -14.03 3.82
C PHE A 272 -26.00 -12.55 3.61
N GLN A 273 -24.99 -12.24 2.80
CA GLN A 273 -24.69 -10.89 2.37
C GLN A 273 -24.40 -10.90 0.88
N TRP A 274 -24.99 -9.96 0.17
CA TRP A 274 -24.76 -9.74 -1.24
C TRP A 274 -24.35 -8.30 -1.45
N ASN A 275 -23.15 -8.07 -2.00
CA ASN A 275 -22.58 -6.77 -2.27
C ASN A 275 -22.50 -6.54 -3.78
N ASN A 276 -22.79 -5.32 -4.17
CA ASN A 276 -22.61 -4.81 -5.51
C ASN A 276 -21.84 -3.52 -5.44
N ASN A 277 -20.74 -3.44 -6.17
CA ASN A 277 -19.83 -2.33 -6.18
C ASN A 277 -19.69 -1.81 -7.60
N TRP A 278 -19.80 -0.53 -7.75
CA TRP A 278 -19.52 0.19 -8.98
C TRP A 278 -18.48 1.24 -8.69
N TRP A 279 -17.45 1.41 -9.55
CA TRP A 279 -16.50 2.51 -9.47
C TRP A 279 -16.05 2.96 -10.84
N GLN A 280 -15.69 4.23 -10.92
CA GLN A 280 -15.14 4.87 -12.08
C GLN A 280 -14.05 5.86 -11.64
N TYR A 281 -12.91 5.81 -12.33
CA TYR A 281 -11.79 6.73 -12.14
C TYR A 281 -11.51 7.48 -13.43
N TRP A 282 -11.13 8.74 -13.31
CA TRP A 282 -10.65 9.58 -14.41
C TRP A 282 -9.67 10.61 -13.87
N ASN A 283 -8.77 11.15 -14.72
CA ASN A 283 -7.94 12.27 -14.31
C ASN A 283 -8.72 13.59 -14.35
N THR A 284 -8.12 14.68 -13.86
CA THR A 284 -8.78 16.00 -13.84
C THR A 284 -9.04 16.58 -15.24
N ALA A 285 -8.35 16.09 -16.26
CA ALA A 285 -8.60 16.43 -17.68
C ALA A 285 -9.70 15.58 -18.33
N GLY A 286 -10.29 14.62 -17.60
CA GLY A 286 -11.40 13.78 -18.08
C GLY A 286 -10.99 12.50 -18.80
N LEU A 287 -9.69 12.11 -18.77
CA LEU A 287 -9.24 10.82 -19.29
C LEU A 287 -9.74 9.70 -18.37
N ALA A 288 -10.61 8.82 -18.90
CA ALA A 288 -11.11 7.68 -18.15
C ALA A 288 -9.97 6.68 -17.86
N GLN A 289 -9.77 6.35 -16.59
CA GLN A 289 -8.69 5.46 -16.14
C GLN A 289 -9.19 4.08 -15.80
N GLU A 290 -10.39 3.99 -15.26
CA GLU A 290 -11.04 2.73 -14.92
C GLU A 290 -12.55 2.92 -14.86
N ALA A 291 -13.30 1.92 -15.28
CA ALA A 291 -14.71 1.76 -14.96
C ALA A 291 -14.93 0.27 -14.69
N ALA A 292 -15.50 -0.08 -13.54
CA ALA A 292 -15.64 -1.47 -13.18
C ALA A 292 -16.89 -1.73 -12.32
N TYR A 293 -17.32 -2.98 -12.35
CA TYR A 293 -18.41 -3.50 -11.55
C TYR A 293 -17.98 -4.81 -10.89
N ASN A 294 -18.22 -4.92 -9.58
CA ASN A 294 -18.01 -6.13 -8.82
C ASN A 294 -19.30 -6.58 -8.15
N THR A 295 -19.56 -7.86 -8.18
CA THR A 295 -20.60 -8.46 -7.35
C THR A 295 -20.03 -9.61 -6.56
N ASN A 296 -20.44 -9.72 -5.29
CA ASN A 296 -19.96 -10.78 -4.43
C ASN A 296 -21.00 -11.18 -3.39
N VAL A 297 -20.94 -12.46 -3.00
CA VAL A 297 -21.81 -13.07 -2.01
C VAL A 297 -20.96 -13.66 -0.89
N GLN A 298 -21.40 -13.44 0.36
CA GLN A 298 -20.83 -14.02 1.56
C GLN A 298 -21.92 -14.81 2.30
N ILE A 299 -21.68 -16.09 2.53
CA ILE A 299 -22.63 -17.00 3.17
C ILE A 299 -21.96 -17.65 4.37
N THR A 300 -22.60 -17.58 5.55
CA THR A 300 -22.23 -18.41 6.70
C THR A 300 -23.26 -19.54 6.79
N LEU A 301 -22.82 -20.77 6.55
CA LEU A 301 -23.66 -21.97 6.61
C LEU A 301 -24.00 -22.35 8.06
N LYS A 302 -25.01 -23.24 8.25
CA LYS A 302 -25.42 -23.74 9.58
C LYS A 302 -24.30 -24.48 10.32
N ASN A 303 -23.39 -25.13 9.61
CA ASN A 303 -22.19 -25.75 10.16
C ASN A 303 -21.05 -24.80 10.45
N ASN A 304 -21.29 -23.46 10.33
CA ASN A 304 -20.35 -22.35 10.46
C ASN A 304 -19.21 -22.30 9.42
N TRP A 305 -19.33 -23.03 8.33
CA TRP A 305 -18.44 -22.79 7.20
C TRP A 305 -18.82 -21.48 6.52
N GLY A 306 -17.80 -20.70 6.17
CA GLY A 306 -17.94 -19.48 5.40
C GLY A 306 -17.62 -19.72 3.92
N TRP A 307 -18.50 -19.27 3.04
CA TRP A 307 -18.30 -19.26 1.60
C TRP A 307 -18.39 -17.81 1.12
N HIS A 308 -17.33 -17.34 0.52
CA HIS A 308 -17.24 -15.99 -0.04
C HIS A 308 -16.83 -16.11 -1.50
N MET A 309 -17.64 -15.59 -2.40
CA MET A 309 -17.39 -15.69 -3.83
C MET A 309 -17.83 -14.42 -4.55
N GLY A 310 -17.15 -14.10 -5.61
CA GLY A 310 -17.50 -12.94 -6.42
C GLY A 310 -16.65 -12.82 -7.67
N GLY A 311 -16.85 -11.73 -8.36
CA GLY A 311 -16.07 -11.40 -9.53
C GLY A 311 -16.18 -9.93 -9.91
N THR A 312 -15.16 -9.45 -10.59
CA THR A 312 -15.10 -8.10 -11.14
C THR A 312 -15.07 -8.16 -12.66
N LEU A 313 -15.84 -7.29 -13.28
CA LEU A 313 -15.71 -6.91 -14.68
C LEU A 313 -15.15 -5.49 -14.70
N GLY A 314 -13.99 -5.29 -15.26
CA GLY A 314 -13.34 -3.99 -15.26
C GLY A 314 -12.91 -3.52 -16.63
N GLN A 315 -12.41 -2.29 -16.70
CA GLN A 315 -12.06 -1.57 -17.91
C GLN A 315 -13.23 -1.51 -18.92
N LEU A 316 -14.41 -1.20 -18.38
CA LEU A 316 -15.63 -1.09 -19.16
C LEU A 316 -15.61 0.21 -19.98
N GLY A 317 -15.67 0.09 -21.31
CA GLY A 317 -15.57 1.21 -22.23
C GLY A 317 -14.14 1.50 -22.67
N ALA A 318 -13.89 2.76 -23.05
CA ALA A 318 -12.55 3.22 -23.46
C ALA A 318 -11.81 3.76 -22.23
N THR A 319 -10.95 2.96 -21.64
CA THR A 319 -10.15 3.31 -20.46
C THR A 319 -8.66 3.26 -20.78
N TYR A 320 -7.85 4.01 -20.00
CA TYR A 320 -6.45 4.23 -20.30
C TYR A 320 -5.61 4.20 -19.00
N ASP A 321 -4.51 3.48 -19.02
CA ASP A 321 -3.48 3.56 -17.98
C ASP A 321 -2.47 4.64 -18.35
N ASP A 322 -2.45 5.70 -17.56
CA ASP A 322 -1.56 6.84 -17.74
C ASP A 322 -0.33 6.80 -16.83
N ARG A 323 -0.07 5.65 -16.18
CA ARG A 323 1.08 5.41 -15.29
C ARG A 323 1.98 4.25 -15.76
N SER A 324 1.48 3.32 -16.54
CA SER A 324 2.24 2.12 -16.94
C SER A 324 3.51 2.46 -17.73
N ALA A 325 3.50 3.52 -18.52
CA ALA A 325 4.66 3.99 -19.28
C ALA A 325 5.62 4.90 -18.49
N ARG A 326 5.34 5.15 -17.19
CA ARG A 326 6.16 5.95 -16.25
C ARG A 326 6.67 7.26 -16.86
N GLY A 327 5.73 8.15 -17.12
CA GLY A 327 5.98 9.45 -17.77
C GLY A 327 5.82 9.45 -19.29
N GLY A 328 5.46 8.31 -19.89
CA GLY A 328 5.07 8.21 -21.28
C GLY A 328 3.57 8.47 -21.51
N PRO A 329 3.11 8.30 -22.76
CA PRO A 329 1.71 8.49 -23.10
C PRO A 329 0.82 7.42 -22.46
N ALA A 330 -0.46 7.75 -22.25
CA ALA A 330 -1.45 6.83 -21.73
C ALA A 330 -1.70 5.66 -22.68
N LEU A 331 -1.69 4.45 -22.13
CA LEU A 331 -1.91 3.19 -22.84
C LEU A 331 -3.38 2.76 -22.69
N ARG A 332 -4.04 2.41 -23.80
CA ARG A 332 -5.39 1.86 -23.75
C ARG A 332 -5.39 0.52 -23.02
N GLN A 333 -6.43 0.32 -22.21
CA GLN A 333 -6.67 -0.94 -21.50
C GLN A 333 -7.86 -1.67 -22.10
N ASP A 334 -7.79 -3.01 -22.10
CA ASP A 334 -8.88 -3.87 -22.53
C ASP A 334 -9.70 -4.37 -21.33
N PRO A 335 -10.97 -4.73 -21.54
CA PRO A 335 -11.80 -5.29 -20.50
C PRO A 335 -11.16 -6.50 -19.82
N TYR A 336 -11.38 -6.64 -18.51
CA TYR A 336 -10.92 -7.79 -17.74
C TYR A 336 -12.03 -8.45 -16.94
N VAL A 337 -11.79 -9.71 -16.59
CA VAL A 337 -12.58 -10.47 -15.64
C VAL A 337 -11.69 -10.96 -14.50
N ALA A 338 -12.19 -10.85 -13.26
CA ALA A 338 -11.45 -11.27 -12.08
C ALA A 338 -12.36 -11.99 -11.06
N PRO A 339 -12.71 -13.27 -11.28
CA PRO A 339 -13.45 -14.07 -10.32
C PRO A 339 -12.58 -14.54 -9.17
N TRP A 340 -13.21 -14.73 -8.01
CA TRP A 340 -12.54 -15.24 -6.82
C TRP A 340 -13.49 -16.08 -5.95
N LEU A 341 -12.90 -16.99 -5.17
CA LEU A 341 -13.58 -17.86 -4.22
C LEU A 341 -12.73 -18.04 -2.97
N SER A 342 -13.36 -17.89 -1.79
CA SER A 342 -12.78 -18.23 -0.49
C SER A 342 -13.71 -19.13 0.29
N ILE A 343 -13.17 -20.18 0.89
CA ILE A 343 -13.91 -21.13 1.73
C ILE A 343 -13.17 -21.24 3.06
N GLY A 344 -13.87 -20.97 4.17
CA GLY A 344 -13.33 -21.10 5.52
C GLY A 344 -14.11 -22.13 6.34
N GLY A 345 -13.40 -22.93 7.14
CA GLY A 345 -13.98 -23.89 8.07
C GLY A 345 -14.59 -23.23 9.30
N ASP A 346 -15.21 -24.04 10.18
CA ASP A 346 -15.74 -23.59 11.47
C ASP A 346 -14.59 -23.18 12.42
N ASP A 347 -14.44 -21.89 12.69
CA ASP A 347 -13.38 -21.28 13.53
C ASP A 347 -13.43 -21.71 15.00
N ARG A 348 -14.48 -22.37 15.44
CA ARG A 348 -14.63 -22.95 16.79
C ARG A 348 -13.94 -24.32 16.92
N ARG A 349 -13.58 -24.95 15.80
CA ARG A 349 -12.91 -26.25 15.76
C ARG A 349 -11.42 -26.12 16.06
N ALA A 350 -10.83 -27.22 16.50
CA ALA A 350 -9.39 -27.28 16.73
C ALA A 350 -8.62 -27.16 15.40
N LEU A 351 -9.15 -27.74 14.33
CA LEU A 351 -8.59 -27.66 12.97
C LEU A 351 -9.53 -26.84 12.09
N VAL A 352 -9.02 -25.76 11.53
CA VAL A 352 -9.78 -24.82 10.68
C VAL A 352 -9.06 -24.69 9.34
N PRO A 353 -9.57 -25.34 8.29
CA PRO A 353 -9.05 -25.14 6.95
C PRO A 353 -9.59 -23.84 6.36
N PHE A 354 -8.75 -23.18 5.58
CA PHE A 354 -9.10 -22.03 4.75
C PHE A 354 -8.53 -22.23 3.35
N PHE A 355 -9.25 -21.80 2.35
CA PHE A 355 -8.88 -21.91 0.96
C PHE A 355 -9.28 -20.64 0.21
N ASN A 356 -8.36 -20.10 -0.57
CA ASN A 356 -8.62 -18.95 -1.43
C ASN A 356 -8.05 -19.20 -2.84
N VAL A 357 -8.84 -18.86 -3.84
CA VAL A 357 -8.43 -18.85 -5.25
C VAL A 357 -8.89 -17.57 -5.92
N ASN A 358 -7.99 -16.94 -6.69
CA ASN A 358 -8.27 -15.79 -7.53
C ASN A 358 -7.77 -16.07 -8.94
N TYR A 359 -8.52 -15.60 -9.91
CA TYR A 359 -8.14 -15.60 -11.31
C TYR A 359 -8.32 -14.20 -11.89
N PHE A 360 -7.48 -13.82 -12.81
CA PHE A 360 -7.59 -12.59 -13.59
C PHE A 360 -7.31 -12.89 -15.05
N SER A 361 -8.07 -12.29 -15.95
CA SER A 361 -7.79 -12.29 -17.39
C SER A 361 -8.17 -10.93 -17.98
N GLY A 362 -7.22 -10.30 -18.64
CA GLY A 362 -7.35 -8.98 -19.26
C GLY A 362 -6.45 -8.84 -20.49
N ASP A 363 -6.38 -7.63 -21.04
CA ASP A 363 -5.56 -7.29 -22.20
C ASP A 363 -5.80 -8.27 -23.39
N ASP A 364 -7.06 -8.50 -23.71
CA ASP A 364 -7.51 -9.44 -24.73
C ASP A 364 -6.92 -10.88 -24.56
N GLY A 365 -6.72 -11.28 -23.29
CA GLY A 365 -6.15 -12.57 -22.90
C GLY A 365 -4.63 -12.63 -22.82
N HIS A 366 -3.92 -11.55 -23.15
CA HIS A 366 -2.46 -11.45 -23.03
C HIS A 366 -1.97 -11.36 -21.57
N THR A 367 -2.81 -10.84 -20.66
CA THR A 367 -2.52 -10.79 -19.23
C THR A 367 -3.41 -11.75 -18.47
N GLN A 368 -2.80 -12.68 -17.73
CA GLN A 368 -3.52 -13.66 -16.89
C GLN A 368 -2.80 -13.84 -15.56
N SER A 369 -3.55 -14.01 -14.49
CA SER A 369 -2.95 -14.41 -13.22
C SER A 369 -3.80 -15.42 -12.47
N TRP A 370 -3.11 -16.29 -11.76
CA TRP A 370 -3.68 -17.29 -10.86
C TRP A 370 -3.08 -17.11 -9.49
N ASN A 371 -3.89 -17.10 -8.47
CA ASN A 371 -3.45 -17.15 -7.09
C ASN A 371 -4.20 -18.26 -6.35
N PHE A 372 -3.45 -19.06 -5.60
CA PHE A 372 -3.94 -20.19 -4.84
C PHE A 372 -3.33 -20.17 -3.45
N SER A 373 -4.16 -20.09 -2.41
CA SER A 373 -3.68 -19.89 -1.04
C SER A 373 -4.45 -20.76 -0.03
N PRO A 374 -4.10 -22.06 0.12
CA PRO A 374 -4.59 -22.89 1.21
C PRO A 374 -3.92 -22.52 2.52
N GLU A 375 -4.69 -22.58 3.60
CA GLU A 375 -4.22 -22.36 4.97
C GLU A 375 -4.90 -23.36 5.92
N VAL A 376 -4.19 -23.78 6.93
CA VAL A 376 -4.73 -24.60 8.01
C VAL A 376 -4.31 -24.01 9.34
N ASP A 377 -5.29 -23.64 10.14
CA ASP A 377 -5.12 -23.27 11.53
C ASP A 377 -5.37 -24.47 12.43
N TYR A 378 -4.50 -24.67 13.39
CA TYR A 378 -4.66 -25.68 14.45
C TYR A 378 -4.50 -25.01 15.82
N LYS A 379 -5.47 -25.25 16.71
CA LYS A 379 -5.46 -24.73 18.08
C LYS A 379 -5.93 -25.78 19.09
N THR A 380 -5.21 -25.87 20.20
CA THR A 380 -5.63 -26.69 21.35
C THR A 380 -5.99 -25.79 22.53
N ALA A 381 -6.78 -26.31 23.46
CA ALA A 381 -7.34 -25.59 24.61
C ALA A 381 -6.33 -24.68 25.32
N GLY A 382 -6.16 -23.45 24.81
CA GLY A 382 -5.49 -22.34 25.49
C GLY A 382 -3.96 -22.34 25.51
N ARG A 383 -3.26 -23.37 24.99
CA ARG A 383 -1.79 -23.46 25.11
C ARG A 383 -1.02 -23.44 23.80
N PHE A 384 -1.58 -23.98 22.74
CA PHE A 384 -0.90 -24.10 21.46
C PHE A 384 -1.80 -23.65 20.32
N SER A 385 -1.25 -22.81 19.45
CA SER A 385 -1.85 -22.51 18.15
C SER A 385 -0.78 -22.53 17.07
N SER A 386 -1.14 -23.03 15.91
CA SER A 386 -0.29 -22.99 14.73
C SER A 386 -1.11 -22.61 13.50
N SER A 387 -0.49 -21.91 12.57
CA SER A 387 -1.02 -21.61 11.25
C SER A 387 0.04 -21.99 10.22
N LEU A 388 -0.37 -22.74 9.21
CA LEU A 388 0.44 -23.04 8.04
C LEU A 388 -0.34 -22.62 6.80
N SER A 389 0.20 -21.64 6.08
CA SER A 389 -0.33 -21.24 4.77
C SER A 389 0.70 -21.49 3.68
N VAL A 390 0.23 -21.83 2.49
CA VAL A 390 1.05 -21.96 1.27
C VAL A 390 0.44 -21.04 0.23
N GLY A 391 1.25 -20.15 -0.34
CA GLY A 391 0.86 -19.28 -1.45
C GLY A 391 1.54 -19.74 -2.73
N TRP A 392 0.77 -19.91 -3.77
CA TRP A 392 1.28 -20.10 -5.12
C TRP A 392 0.57 -19.13 -6.05
N SER A 393 1.34 -18.43 -6.88
CA SER A 393 0.80 -17.57 -7.92
C SER A 393 1.60 -17.69 -9.20
N ARG A 394 0.91 -17.60 -10.34
CA ARG A 394 1.53 -17.39 -11.65
C ARG A 394 0.92 -16.14 -12.26
N ASN A 395 1.77 -15.24 -12.71
CA ASN A 395 1.41 -13.99 -13.34
C ASN A 395 2.01 -13.94 -14.75
N LEU A 396 1.14 -13.94 -15.75
CA LEU A 396 1.48 -13.68 -17.14
C LEU A 396 1.08 -12.25 -17.44
N ALA A 397 2.01 -11.31 -17.40
CA ALA A 397 1.75 -9.91 -17.70
C ALA A 397 2.11 -9.61 -19.15
N GLY A 398 1.11 -9.30 -19.96
CA GLY A 398 1.28 -9.02 -21.38
C GLY A 398 2.07 -7.73 -21.65
N ASN A 399 2.02 -6.78 -20.73
CA ASN A 399 2.57 -5.43 -20.90
C ASN A 399 3.35 -4.95 -19.67
N GLN A 400 4.26 -5.79 -19.16
CA GLN A 400 5.15 -5.38 -18.07
C GLN A 400 6.15 -4.33 -18.58
N TRP A 401 6.06 -3.11 -18.01
CA TRP A 401 7.09 -2.09 -18.23
C TRP A 401 8.44 -2.54 -17.66
N TYR A 402 9.55 -2.27 -18.40
CA TYR A 402 10.89 -2.55 -17.89
C TYR A 402 11.89 -1.39 -18.05
N GLY A 403 11.57 -0.35 -18.78
CA GLY A 403 12.43 0.84 -18.86
C GLY A 403 11.97 1.88 -19.87
N ASN A 404 12.49 3.09 -19.70
CA ASN A 404 12.43 4.15 -20.69
C ASN A 404 13.87 4.43 -21.14
N PHE A 405 14.14 4.30 -22.43
CA PHE A 405 15.48 4.44 -22.99
C PHE A 405 15.48 5.55 -24.03
N THR A 406 16.43 6.49 -23.90
CA THR A 406 16.59 7.58 -24.87
C THR A 406 17.73 7.22 -25.81
N ASP A 407 17.45 7.22 -27.12
CA ASP A 407 18.43 6.94 -28.15
C ASP A 407 19.36 8.14 -28.46
N THR A 408 20.28 7.93 -29.38
CA THR A 408 21.23 9.00 -29.81
C THR A 408 20.56 10.16 -30.55
N ALA A 409 19.34 9.99 -31.03
CA ALA A 409 18.52 11.04 -31.63
C ALA A 409 17.64 11.78 -30.61
N ALA A 410 17.85 11.51 -29.30
CA ALA A 410 17.06 12.04 -28.18
C ALA A 410 15.57 11.62 -28.20
N VAL A 411 15.25 10.49 -28.84
CA VAL A 411 13.92 9.87 -28.81
C VAL A 411 13.83 8.92 -27.63
N THR A 412 12.82 9.10 -26.76
CA THR A 412 12.58 8.19 -25.65
C THR A 412 11.66 7.05 -26.06
N HIS A 413 12.14 5.83 -25.86
CA HIS A 413 11.44 4.58 -26.09
C HIS A 413 10.85 4.07 -24.79
N PHE A 414 9.52 3.98 -24.70
CA PHE A 414 8.80 3.43 -23.56
C PHE A 414 8.63 1.92 -23.78
N THR A 415 9.39 1.11 -23.05
CA THR A 415 9.56 -0.30 -23.39
C THR A 415 8.82 -1.23 -22.44
N PHE A 416 8.25 -2.27 -23.05
CA PHE A 416 7.44 -3.30 -22.40
C PHE A 416 7.90 -4.68 -22.82
N ALA A 417 7.61 -5.67 -21.99
CA ALA A 417 7.85 -7.07 -22.28
C ALA A 417 6.72 -7.94 -21.76
N HIS A 418 6.56 -9.12 -22.29
CA HIS A 418 5.79 -10.16 -21.65
C HIS A 418 6.58 -10.74 -20.48
N LEU A 419 5.98 -10.75 -19.28
CA LEU A 419 6.57 -11.35 -18.07
C LEU A 419 5.79 -12.62 -17.70
N ASP A 420 6.47 -13.76 -17.63
CA ASP A 420 5.98 -14.98 -16.99
C ASP A 420 6.65 -15.10 -15.61
N GLN A 421 5.88 -14.86 -14.56
CA GLN A 421 6.36 -14.87 -13.18
C GLN A 421 5.62 -15.94 -12.37
N THR A 422 6.39 -16.77 -11.68
CA THR A 422 5.85 -17.71 -10.68
C THR A 422 6.39 -17.35 -9.31
N THR A 423 5.49 -17.26 -8.33
CA THR A 423 5.84 -17.00 -6.93
C THR A 423 5.30 -18.11 -6.05
N THR A 424 6.14 -18.64 -5.18
CA THR A 424 5.74 -19.63 -4.16
C THR A 424 6.22 -19.15 -2.79
N SER A 425 5.35 -19.23 -1.81
CA SER A 425 5.67 -18.92 -0.41
C SER A 425 5.02 -19.93 0.52
N ALA A 426 5.61 -20.11 1.69
CA ALA A 426 4.96 -20.77 2.81
C ALA A 426 5.08 -19.87 4.05
N THR A 427 4.08 -19.88 4.91
CA THR A 427 4.14 -19.14 6.18
C THR A 427 3.77 -20.07 7.30
N LEU A 428 4.70 -20.25 8.22
CA LEU A 428 4.49 -21.00 9.47
C LEU A 428 4.42 -20.02 10.64
N ARG A 429 3.37 -20.12 11.45
CA ARG A 429 3.29 -19.44 12.76
C ARG A 429 2.99 -20.47 13.83
N LEU A 430 3.75 -20.43 14.92
CA LEU A 430 3.53 -21.25 16.08
C LEU A 430 3.50 -20.35 17.32
N ASN A 431 2.51 -20.55 18.17
CA ASN A 431 2.44 -19.90 19.47
C ASN A 431 2.27 -20.99 20.54
N TYR A 432 3.15 -21.00 21.52
CA TYR A 432 3.08 -21.92 22.65
C TYR A 432 3.13 -21.15 23.97
N THR A 433 2.13 -21.34 24.81
CA THR A 433 2.03 -20.74 26.15
C THR A 433 2.36 -21.79 27.19
N PHE A 434 3.58 -21.72 27.77
CA PHE A 434 4.02 -22.63 28.84
C PHE A 434 3.23 -22.38 30.10
N THR A 435 3.12 -21.09 30.49
CA THR A 435 2.35 -20.57 31.60
C THR A 435 1.71 -19.24 31.20
N PRO A 436 0.75 -18.69 31.95
CA PRO A 436 0.20 -17.35 31.63
C PRO A 436 1.26 -16.25 31.50
N SER A 437 2.42 -16.43 32.12
CA SER A 437 3.53 -15.47 32.10
C SER A 437 4.67 -15.84 31.12
N VAL A 438 4.68 -17.06 30.53
CA VAL A 438 5.76 -17.51 29.64
C VAL A 438 5.22 -18.02 28.32
N SER A 439 5.67 -17.46 27.21
CA SER A 439 5.28 -17.88 25.87
C SER A 439 6.44 -17.91 24.89
N LEU A 440 6.32 -18.75 23.88
CA LEU A 440 7.21 -18.86 22.72
C LEU A 440 6.39 -18.64 21.46
N GLN A 441 6.89 -17.79 20.57
CA GLN A 441 6.33 -17.55 19.26
C GLN A 441 7.39 -17.84 18.20
N VAL A 442 7.00 -18.55 17.15
CA VAL A 442 7.86 -18.84 16.01
C VAL A 442 7.14 -18.39 14.74
N TYR A 443 7.86 -17.72 13.90
CA TYR A 443 7.46 -17.35 12.56
C TYR A 443 8.54 -17.75 11.57
N ALA A 444 8.15 -18.31 10.43
CA ALA A 444 9.05 -18.58 9.31
C ALA A 444 8.31 -18.41 8.00
N GLN A 445 8.96 -17.73 7.05
CA GLN A 445 8.41 -17.49 5.72
C GLN A 445 9.48 -17.63 4.65
N PRO A 446 9.65 -18.82 4.05
CA PRO A 446 10.35 -18.97 2.78
C PRO A 446 9.52 -18.40 1.64
N PHE A 447 10.19 -17.71 0.73
CA PHE A 447 9.62 -17.04 -0.44
C PHE A 447 10.56 -17.21 -1.63
N VAL A 448 10.01 -17.60 -2.77
CA VAL A 448 10.74 -17.70 -4.04
C VAL A 448 9.87 -17.07 -5.13
N SER A 449 10.44 -16.14 -5.89
CA SER A 449 9.79 -15.54 -7.05
C SER A 449 10.73 -15.57 -8.24
N LYS A 450 10.29 -16.18 -9.33
CA LYS A 450 11.01 -16.27 -10.61
C LYS A 450 10.22 -15.58 -11.69
N GLY A 451 10.92 -14.86 -12.56
CA GLY A 451 10.33 -14.21 -13.71
C GLY A 451 11.22 -14.31 -14.94
N THR A 452 10.63 -14.55 -16.09
CA THR A 452 11.30 -14.51 -17.39
C THR A 452 10.59 -13.51 -18.28
N TYR A 453 11.39 -12.74 -19.03
CA TYR A 453 10.86 -11.76 -19.96
C TYR A 453 11.01 -12.29 -21.40
N SER A 454 10.00 -12.01 -22.20
CA SER A 454 9.97 -12.29 -23.63
C SER A 454 9.23 -11.19 -24.38
N ASP A 455 9.20 -11.22 -25.71
CA ASP A 455 8.45 -10.28 -26.55
C ASP A 455 8.73 -8.81 -26.20
N LEU A 456 10.01 -8.42 -26.35
CA LEU A 456 10.44 -7.04 -26.09
C LEU A 456 9.89 -6.09 -27.13
N ARG A 457 9.18 -5.07 -26.71
CA ARG A 457 8.53 -4.10 -27.58
C ARG A 457 8.48 -2.72 -26.92
N GLN A 458 8.14 -1.72 -27.70
CA GLN A 458 7.95 -0.35 -27.28
C GLN A 458 6.54 0.11 -27.61
N LEU A 459 6.08 1.20 -27.00
CA LEU A 459 4.84 1.84 -27.44
C LEU A 459 4.96 2.25 -28.91
N SER A 460 3.89 2.01 -29.66
CA SER A 460 3.75 2.49 -31.04
C SER A 460 3.43 4.00 -31.03
N THR A 461 3.29 4.59 -32.20
CA THR A 461 2.81 5.98 -32.36
C THR A 461 1.35 6.15 -31.97
N ASP A 462 0.58 5.07 -31.83
CA ASP A 462 -0.80 5.08 -31.35
C ASP A 462 -1.02 4.10 -30.18
N PRO A 463 -0.55 4.44 -28.97
CA PRO A 463 -0.74 3.60 -27.77
C PRO A 463 -2.20 3.51 -27.32
N ARG A 464 -3.09 4.30 -27.93
CA ARG A 464 -4.54 4.31 -27.68
C ARG A 464 -5.35 3.50 -28.69
N ALA A 465 -4.70 2.81 -29.60
CA ALA A 465 -5.36 1.99 -30.61
C ALA A 465 -6.33 0.97 -29.99
N PRO A 466 -7.49 0.72 -30.60
CA PRO A 466 -8.44 -0.30 -30.12
C PRO A 466 -7.84 -1.70 -30.10
N ALA A 467 -7.10 -2.10 -31.12
CA ALA A 467 -6.46 -3.41 -31.20
C ALA A 467 -5.20 -3.46 -30.32
N TYR A 468 -5.06 -4.49 -29.49
CA TYR A 468 -3.96 -4.64 -28.54
C TYR A 468 -2.59 -4.57 -29.23
N ASP A 469 -2.37 -5.34 -30.29
CA ASP A 469 -1.07 -5.38 -30.99
C ASP A 469 -0.70 -4.06 -31.68
N ALA A 470 -1.68 -3.22 -32.06
CA ALA A 470 -1.41 -1.94 -32.68
C ALA A 470 -0.83 -0.88 -31.70
N ARG A 471 -0.94 -1.12 -30.41
CA ARG A 471 -0.40 -0.25 -29.35
C ARG A 471 1.10 -0.38 -29.21
N PHE A 472 1.69 -1.45 -29.75
CA PHE A 472 3.09 -1.79 -29.60
C PHE A 472 3.80 -1.93 -30.95
N ALA A 473 5.09 -1.66 -30.95
CA ALA A 473 5.99 -1.87 -32.08
C ALA A 473 7.20 -2.68 -31.60
N PRO A 474 7.86 -3.47 -32.45
CA PRO A 474 9.10 -4.14 -32.07
C PRO A 474 10.12 -3.14 -31.52
N TYR A 475 10.79 -3.52 -30.44
CA TYR A 475 11.92 -2.76 -29.92
C TYR A 475 13.24 -3.39 -30.38
N GLY A 476 13.89 -2.73 -31.32
CA GLY A 476 15.11 -3.21 -31.97
C GLY A 476 16.38 -2.69 -31.30
N ASP A 477 16.61 -2.99 -30.02
CA ASP A 477 17.90 -2.70 -29.41
C ASP A 477 18.96 -3.66 -29.92
N THR A 478 19.90 -3.18 -30.74
CA THR A 478 21.07 -3.92 -31.21
C THR A 478 22.15 -4.05 -30.12
N ALA A 479 22.13 -3.18 -29.10
CA ALA A 479 23.00 -3.30 -27.95
C ALA A 479 22.29 -4.14 -26.87
N LEU A 480 22.57 -5.41 -26.76
CA LEU A 480 22.02 -6.39 -25.79
C LEU A 480 21.92 -5.90 -24.31
N THR A 481 22.41 -4.69 -24.02
CA THR A 481 22.43 -4.05 -22.71
C THR A 481 21.07 -3.62 -22.17
N ASN A 482 20.07 -3.40 -23.05
CA ASN A 482 18.74 -2.94 -22.66
C ASN A 482 17.68 -4.06 -22.65
N ARG A 483 18.09 -5.32 -22.65
CA ARG A 483 17.18 -6.45 -22.52
C ARG A 483 17.01 -6.82 -21.06
N PRO A 484 15.76 -6.96 -20.55
CA PRO A 484 15.55 -7.42 -19.20
C PRO A 484 16.05 -8.86 -19.06
N GLY A 485 16.94 -9.08 -18.12
CA GLY A 485 17.30 -10.42 -17.67
C GLY A 485 16.13 -11.03 -16.89
N GLY A 486 15.96 -12.35 -16.97
CA GLY A 486 15.11 -13.04 -16.00
C GLY A 486 15.63 -12.85 -14.57
N PHE A 487 14.77 -13.03 -13.59
CA PHE A 487 15.15 -12.92 -12.18
C PHE A 487 14.69 -14.15 -11.39
N SER A 488 15.49 -14.53 -10.40
CA SER A 488 15.10 -15.44 -9.33
C SER A 488 15.41 -14.76 -8.01
N PHE A 489 14.37 -14.35 -7.29
CA PHE A 489 14.48 -13.74 -5.98
C PHE A 489 14.06 -14.75 -4.92
N GLN A 490 14.92 -14.94 -3.92
CA GLN A 490 14.72 -15.90 -2.84
C GLN A 490 14.90 -15.19 -1.50
N GLU A 491 13.97 -15.41 -0.58
CA GLU A 491 14.01 -14.83 0.76
C GLU A 491 13.51 -15.83 1.79
N LEU A 492 14.21 -15.93 2.91
CA LEU A 492 13.73 -16.58 4.14
C LEU A 492 13.77 -15.56 5.26
N GLN A 493 12.62 -15.33 5.88
CA GLN A 493 12.51 -14.58 7.11
C GLN A 493 12.03 -15.50 8.22
N SER A 494 12.78 -15.56 9.32
CA SER A 494 12.32 -16.27 10.51
C SER A 494 12.52 -15.43 11.76
N ASN A 495 11.62 -15.63 12.71
CA ASN A 495 11.62 -14.91 13.97
C ASN A 495 11.21 -15.87 15.09
N VAL A 496 12.01 -15.94 16.15
CA VAL A 496 11.69 -16.67 17.36
C VAL A 496 11.68 -15.69 18.52
N VAL A 497 10.54 -15.60 19.21
CA VAL A 497 10.34 -14.69 20.33
C VAL A 497 9.99 -15.49 21.57
N PHE A 498 10.87 -15.46 22.56
CA PHE A 498 10.57 -15.93 23.91
C PHE A 498 10.18 -14.72 24.76
N ARG A 499 8.97 -14.76 25.38
CA ARG A 499 8.45 -13.74 26.28
C ARG A 499 8.30 -14.31 27.67
N TRP A 500 8.83 -13.62 28.67
CA TRP A 500 8.63 -13.93 30.08
C TRP A 500 8.21 -12.68 30.85
N GLU A 501 7.01 -12.71 31.42
CA GLU A 501 6.52 -11.73 32.37
C GLU A 501 6.95 -12.17 33.80
N TYR A 502 8.13 -11.73 34.20
CA TYR A 502 8.75 -12.15 35.48
C TYR A 502 8.12 -11.45 36.69
N LYS A 503 7.37 -10.36 36.48
CA LYS A 503 6.57 -9.63 37.46
C LYS A 503 5.39 -8.98 36.69
N PRO A 504 4.18 -8.84 37.30
CA PRO A 504 3.06 -8.17 36.65
C PRO A 504 3.45 -6.83 36.00
N GLY A 505 3.26 -6.69 34.70
CA GLY A 505 3.65 -5.53 33.92
C GLY A 505 5.14 -5.44 33.55
N SER A 506 6.02 -6.32 34.06
CA SER A 506 7.46 -6.34 33.78
C SER A 506 7.81 -7.53 32.91
N THR A 507 8.39 -7.33 31.74
CA THR A 507 8.60 -8.37 30.74
C THR A 507 10.02 -8.43 30.24
N LEU A 508 10.50 -9.65 29.99
CA LEU A 508 11.73 -9.96 29.28
C LEU A 508 11.38 -10.57 27.92
N PHE A 509 12.01 -10.08 26.88
CA PHE A 509 11.95 -10.68 25.54
C PHE A 509 13.35 -11.09 25.10
N LEU A 510 13.45 -12.33 24.63
CA LEU A 510 14.59 -12.82 23.86
C LEU A 510 14.08 -13.01 22.43
N VAL A 511 14.71 -12.34 21.50
CA VAL A 511 14.30 -12.38 20.08
C VAL A 511 15.48 -12.84 19.25
N TRP A 512 15.27 -13.84 18.42
CA TRP A 512 16.20 -14.28 17.39
C TRP A 512 15.53 -14.10 16.03
N ASN A 513 16.12 -13.25 15.20
CA ASN A 513 15.73 -13.06 13.80
C ASN A 513 16.80 -13.69 12.91
N GLU A 514 16.37 -14.47 11.94
CA GLU A 514 17.23 -14.96 10.86
C GLU A 514 16.65 -14.48 9.52
N GLY A 515 17.48 -13.81 8.73
CA GLY A 515 17.17 -13.39 7.37
C GLY A 515 18.14 -14.05 6.40
N ARG A 516 17.62 -14.54 5.26
CA ARG A 516 18.42 -14.97 4.11
C ARG A 516 17.80 -14.33 2.88
N GLN A 517 18.62 -13.76 2.03
CA GLN A 517 18.17 -13.14 0.78
C GLN A 517 19.20 -13.44 -0.31
N GLY A 518 18.71 -13.81 -1.46
CA GLY A 518 19.50 -14.04 -2.66
C GLY A 518 18.75 -13.65 -3.92
N SER A 519 19.53 -13.32 -4.95
CA SER A 519 19.02 -13.13 -6.30
C SER A 519 19.98 -13.83 -7.26
N ALA A 520 19.44 -14.50 -8.25
CA ALA A 520 20.21 -15.15 -9.31
C ALA A 520 19.60 -14.82 -10.67
N ALA A 521 20.43 -14.88 -11.71
CA ALA A 521 19.91 -14.91 -13.07
C ALA A 521 19.15 -16.23 -13.29
N VAL A 522 18.06 -16.18 -14.06
CA VAL A 522 17.29 -17.39 -14.36
C VAL A 522 17.93 -18.12 -15.50
N ASP A 523 18.47 -19.31 -15.24
CA ASP A 523 19.02 -20.22 -16.24
C ASP A 523 17.98 -21.21 -16.80
N GLY A 524 16.70 -20.93 -16.61
CA GLY A 524 15.58 -21.67 -17.23
C GLY A 524 15.31 -23.09 -16.71
N ALA A 525 16.18 -23.70 -15.91
CA ALA A 525 16.15 -25.14 -15.61
C ALA A 525 15.83 -25.52 -14.15
N ASN A 526 15.92 -24.59 -13.20
CA ASN A 526 15.81 -24.94 -11.77
C ASN A 526 14.35 -25.05 -11.31
N GLY A 527 13.97 -26.23 -10.79
CA GLY A 527 12.66 -26.45 -10.19
C GLY A 527 12.56 -25.87 -8.77
N PHE A 528 11.33 -25.75 -8.23
CA PHE A 528 11.07 -25.25 -6.88
C PHE A 528 11.92 -25.91 -5.78
N ARG A 529 12.23 -27.20 -5.89
CA ARG A 529 13.08 -27.92 -4.93
C ARG A 529 14.52 -27.39 -4.91
N ASP A 530 15.06 -27.03 -6.08
CA ASP A 530 16.41 -26.49 -6.19
C ASP A 530 16.45 -25.07 -5.61
N ASP A 531 15.41 -24.27 -5.84
CA ASP A 531 15.30 -22.93 -5.27
C ASP A 531 15.24 -22.93 -3.74
N VAL A 532 14.48 -23.85 -3.17
CA VAL A 532 14.41 -23.99 -1.70
C VAL A 532 15.76 -24.48 -1.14
N ARG A 533 16.44 -25.39 -1.85
CA ARG A 533 17.79 -25.84 -1.47
C ARG A 533 18.79 -24.69 -1.50
N ASP A 534 18.75 -23.87 -2.54
CA ASP A 534 19.63 -22.72 -2.69
C ASP A 534 19.34 -21.66 -1.64
N LEU A 535 18.06 -21.39 -1.34
CA LEU A 535 17.64 -20.50 -0.25
C LEU A 535 18.22 -20.94 1.12
N ILE A 536 18.18 -22.25 1.41
CA ILE A 536 18.73 -22.79 2.67
C ILE A 536 20.26 -22.66 2.73
N ARG A 537 20.95 -22.66 1.58
CA ARG A 537 22.41 -22.51 1.47
C ARG A 537 22.87 -21.05 1.55
N LEU A 538 22.00 -20.08 1.35
CA LEU A 538 22.34 -18.66 1.47
C LEU A 538 22.88 -18.37 2.88
N ARG A 539 23.84 -17.44 2.94
CA ARG A 539 24.41 -17.02 4.23
C ARG A 539 23.35 -16.34 5.08
N PRO A 540 23.09 -16.84 6.31
CA PRO A 540 22.13 -16.21 7.20
C PRO A 540 22.68 -14.91 7.81
N VAL A 541 21.81 -13.92 7.94
CA VAL A 541 22.01 -12.75 8.79
C VAL A 541 21.23 -12.99 10.07
N ASN A 542 21.93 -13.17 11.18
CA ASN A 542 21.33 -13.44 12.48
C ASN A 542 21.35 -12.18 13.35
N THR A 543 20.23 -11.83 13.93
CA THR A 543 20.10 -10.74 14.91
C THR A 543 19.51 -11.28 16.20
N PHE A 544 20.21 -11.07 17.31
CA PHE A 544 19.75 -11.40 18.64
C PHE A 544 19.44 -10.11 19.40
N LEU A 545 18.23 -10.02 19.94
CA LEU A 545 17.78 -8.87 20.71
C LEU A 545 17.32 -9.31 22.09
N LEU A 546 17.85 -8.68 23.14
CA LEU A 546 17.35 -8.75 24.50
C LEU A 546 16.65 -7.43 24.83
N LYS A 547 15.35 -7.52 25.16
CA LYS A 547 14.58 -6.37 25.63
C LYS A 547 14.00 -6.67 27.00
N MET A 548 14.25 -5.77 27.94
CA MET A 548 13.68 -5.83 29.29
C MET A 548 12.86 -4.58 29.56
N SER A 549 11.65 -4.75 30.07
CA SER A 549 10.83 -3.68 30.60
C SER A 549 10.54 -3.93 32.08
N TYR A 550 10.56 -2.87 32.88
CA TYR A 550 10.22 -2.91 34.29
C TYR A 550 9.10 -1.91 34.57
N TRP A 551 8.01 -2.40 35.14
CA TRP A 551 6.87 -1.56 35.52
C TRP A 551 7.02 -1.14 36.99
N LEU A 552 7.07 0.17 37.22
CA LEU A 552 7.06 0.76 38.54
C LEU A 552 5.63 1.19 38.87
N ASN A 553 4.97 0.48 39.80
CA ASN A 553 3.73 0.95 40.41
C ASN A 553 4.10 1.77 41.64
N ARG A 554 3.67 3.00 41.70
CA ARG A 554 3.58 3.78 42.95
C ARG A 554 2.27 3.53 43.64
#